data_785f9b37b21c29c3416a292ccd361f84
#
_entry.id   785f9b37b21c29c3416a292ccd361f84
#
_cell.length_a   1.000
_cell.length_b   1.000
_cell.length_c   1.000
_cell.angle_alpha   90.00
_cell.angle_beta   90.00
_cell.angle_gamma   90.00
#
_symmetry.space_group_name_H-M   'P 1'
#
loop_
_entity.id
_entity.type
_entity.pdbx_description
1 polymer ?
#
loop_
_entity_poly.entity_id
_entity_poly.type
_entity_poly.pdbx_seq_one_letter_code
_entity_poly.pdbx_strand_id
1 'polypeptide(L)'
;MIKERIFTVDRPEFELHGVIVEPETIIPDRPFVVIPNSGLVHHVGTCRSSVQFTRALAKAGFLALRVDLCQLGDSSTRLDNESMTDDERTIQELQAVLDQVITDYMLEHTAKVVMYGLCSGSQNSFKLAVKDDRVVGIMGIDHFGFQNWSYYCVHYVKQVFRLSPWINRFKKLIGKAMPMV
;
A
#
# COMPACT_ATOMS: atom_id res chain seq x y z
N MET A 1 -16.39 -23.82 5.31
CA MET A 1 -16.78 -22.81 4.27
C MET A 1 -16.08 -21.49 4.63
N ILE A 2 -15.42 -20.80 3.68
CA ILE A 2 -14.81 -19.48 3.95
C ILE A 2 -15.89 -18.44 4.21
N LYS A 3 -15.58 -17.45 5.08
CA LYS A 3 -16.47 -16.32 5.36
C LYS A 3 -15.80 -15.02 4.98
N GLU A 4 -16.55 -14.06 4.44
CA GLU A 4 -16.08 -12.70 4.19
C GLU A 4 -16.81 -11.74 5.13
N ARG A 5 -16.06 -10.85 5.78
CA ARG A 5 -16.59 -9.86 6.71
C ARG A 5 -16.01 -8.50 6.41
N ILE A 6 -16.79 -7.46 6.64
CA ILE A 6 -16.27 -6.09 6.65
C ILE A 6 -15.26 -5.98 7.79
N PHE A 7 -14.14 -5.37 7.49
CA PHE A 7 -13.10 -5.04 8.44
C PHE A 7 -12.98 -3.52 8.53
N THR A 8 -12.94 -3.01 9.75
CA THR A 8 -12.82 -1.58 10.01
C THR A 8 -11.76 -1.34 11.07
N VAL A 9 -10.93 -0.34 10.83
CA VAL A 9 -10.04 0.24 11.84
C VAL A 9 -10.53 1.64 12.14
N ASP A 10 -10.98 1.87 13.35
CA ASP A 10 -11.44 3.17 13.81
C ASP A 10 -10.39 3.79 14.73
N ARG A 11 -9.90 4.97 14.37
CA ARG A 11 -8.93 5.78 15.14
C ARG A 11 -9.39 7.24 15.11
N PRO A 12 -9.02 8.05 16.10
CA PRO A 12 -9.39 9.46 16.11
C PRO A 12 -9.00 10.22 14.85
N GLU A 13 -7.88 9.82 14.24
CA GLU A 13 -7.29 10.50 13.09
C GLU A 13 -7.79 9.96 11.75
N PHE A 14 -8.25 8.71 11.70
CA PHE A 14 -8.66 8.05 10.45
C PHE A 14 -9.53 6.82 10.67
N GLU A 15 -10.31 6.49 9.67
CA GLU A 15 -11.06 5.24 9.57
C GLU A 15 -10.67 4.49 8.31
N LEU A 16 -10.26 3.22 8.46
CA LEU A 16 -9.90 2.36 7.33
C LEU A 16 -10.92 1.26 7.14
N HIS A 17 -11.21 0.96 5.88
CA HIS A 17 -12.13 -0.10 5.49
C HIS A 17 -11.46 -1.16 4.64
N GLY A 18 -11.93 -2.37 4.79
CA GLY A 18 -11.46 -3.51 4.03
C GLY A 18 -12.38 -4.72 4.16
N VAL A 19 -11.91 -5.83 3.67
CA VAL A 19 -12.63 -7.11 3.81
C VAL A 19 -11.65 -8.18 4.27
N ILE A 20 -11.99 -8.80 5.38
CA ILE A 20 -11.27 -9.96 5.91
C ILE A 20 -11.96 -11.25 5.44
N VAL A 21 -11.16 -12.21 5.03
CA VAL A 21 -11.62 -13.52 4.56
C VAL A 21 -11.09 -14.58 5.52
N GLU A 22 -12.02 -15.19 6.22
CA GLU A 22 -11.75 -16.20 7.24
C GLU A 22 -11.69 -17.58 6.61
N PRO A 23 -10.68 -18.41 6.96
CA PRO A 23 -10.70 -19.84 6.65
C PRO A 23 -11.77 -20.57 7.48
N GLU A 24 -12.05 -21.79 7.14
CA GLU A 24 -12.99 -22.62 7.91
C GLU A 24 -12.55 -22.82 9.38
N THR A 25 -11.24 -22.93 9.56
CA THR A 25 -10.61 -23.02 10.89
C THR A 25 -9.39 -22.11 10.91
N ILE A 26 -9.32 -21.22 11.89
CA ILE A 26 -8.15 -20.37 12.13
C ILE A 26 -7.10 -21.19 12.89
N ILE A 27 -5.87 -21.21 12.38
CA ILE A 27 -4.73 -21.87 13.01
C ILE A 27 -3.89 -20.77 13.67
N PRO A 28 -3.78 -20.72 15.02
CA PRO A 28 -3.17 -19.60 15.75
C PRO A 28 -1.73 -19.26 15.33
N ASP A 29 -0.90 -20.28 15.10
CA ASP A 29 0.52 -20.11 14.75
C ASP A 29 0.78 -19.81 13.28
N ARG A 30 -0.27 -19.81 12.47
CA ARG A 30 -0.15 -19.52 11.04
C ARG A 30 -0.16 -18.02 10.80
N PRO A 31 0.76 -17.49 10.00
CA PRO A 31 0.74 -16.06 9.69
C PRO A 31 -0.56 -15.69 8.95
N PHE A 32 -1.11 -14.53 9.26
CA PHE A 32 -2.18 -13.96 8.45
C PHE A 32 -1.59 -13.13 7.29
N VAL A 33 -2.40 -12.87 6.28
CA VAL A 33 -1.94 -12.17 5.07
C VAL A 33 -2.68 -10.84 4.94
N VAL A 34 -1.94 -9.74 4.74
CA VAL A 34 -2.50 -8.41 4.51
C VAL A 34 -2.14 -7.93 3.11
N ILE A 35 -3.13 -7.44 2.40
CA ILE A 35 -3.04 -6.90 1.05
C ILE A 35 -3.48 -5.44 1.08
N PRO A 36 -2.55 -4.48 1.18
CA PRO A 36 -2.89 -3.07 0.99
C PRO A 36 -3.25 -2.81 -0.47
N ASN A 37 -4.02 -1.77 -0.68
CA ASN A 37 -4.35 -1.31 -2.02
C ASN A 37 -3.10 -0.94 -2.84
N SER A 38 -3.25 -0.91 -4.15
CA SER A 38 -2.19 -0.56 -5.11
C SER A 38 -2.54 0.75 -5.83
N GLY A 39 -1.69 1.76 -5.71
CA GLY A 39 -1.95 3.09 -6.27
C GLY A 39 -3.30 3.62 -5.82
N LEU A 40 -4.11 4.09 -6.76
CA LEU A 40 -5.48 4.57 -6.50
C LEU A 40 -6.55 3.47 -6.69
N VAL A 41 -6.13 2.20 -6.74
CA VAL A 41 -7.06 1.09 -6.95
C VAL A 41 -7.63 0.65 -5.60
N HIS A 42 -8.96 0.56 -5.54
CA HIS A 42 -9.71 0.02 -4.41
C HIS A 42 -9.22 -1.38 -4.00
N HIS A 43 -9.42 -1.77 -2.73
CA HIS A 43 -9.00 -3.08 -2.17
C HIS A 43 -9.48 -4.32 -2.94
N VAL A 44 -10.44 -4.15 -3.86
CA VAL A 44 -10.87 -5.23 -4.78
C VAL A 44 -9.71 -5.67 -5.70
N GLY A 45 -8.81 -4.76 -6.00
CA GLY A 45 -7.67 -4.99 -6.88
C GLY A 45 -8.05 -4.99 -8.37
N THR A 46 -7.05 -4.80 -9.22
CA THR A 46 -7.22 -4.84 -10.69
C THR A 46 -7.79 -6.21 -11.10
N CYS A 47 -8.84 -6.20 -11.92
CA CYS A 47 -9.55 -7.42 -12.35
C CYS A 47 -9.98 -8.33 -11.17
N ARG A 48 -10.28 -7.74 -10.02
CA ARG A 48 -10.64 -8.45 -8.77
C ARG A 48 -9.53 -9.38 -8.25
N SER A 49 -8.28 -9.10 -8.56
CA SER A 49 -7.15 -9.96 -8.17
C SER A 49 -7.04 -10.13 -6.66
N SER A 50 -7.19 -9.05 -5.87
CA SER A 50 -7.11 -9.13 -4.41
C SER A 50 -8.26 -9.96 -3.82
N VAL A 51 -9.47 -9.86 -4.40
CA VAL A 51 -10.62 -10.69 -4.01
C VAL A 51 -10.34 -12.17 -4.27
N GLN A 52 -9.87 -12.51 -5.46
CA GLN A 52 -9.57 -13.89 -5.84
C GLN A 52 -8.45 -14.47 -4.97
N PHE A 53 -7.43 -13.67 -4.72
CA PHE A 53 -6.26 -14.09 -3.95
C PHE A 53 -6.60 -14.29 -2.48
N THR A 54 -7.31 -13.36 -1.82
CA THR A 54 -7.74 -13.54 -0.41
C THR A 54 -8.64 -14.75 -0.24
N ARG A 55 -9.54 -15.02 -1.20
CA ARG A 55 -10.37 -16.23 -1.19
C ARG A 55 -9.56 -17.51 -1.37
N ALA A 56 -8.54 -17.50 -2.23
CA ALA A 56 -7.65 -18.64 -2.42
C ALA A 56 -6.83 -18.92 -1.15
N LEU A 57 -6.30 -17.86 -0.51
CA LEU A 57 -5.58 -17.96 0.75
C LEU A 57 -6.47 -18.53 1.87
N ALA A 58 -7.71 -18.04 2.00
CA ALA A 58 -8.64 -18.54 3.00
C ALA A 58 -9.00 -20.01 2.77
N LYS A 59 -9.19 -20.44 1.52
CA LYS A 59 -9.36 -21.88 1.18
C LYS A 59 -8.14 -22.70 1.54
N ALA A 60 -6.94 -22.14 1.47
CA ALA A 60 -5.69 -22.77 1.90
C ALA A 60 -5.47 -22.69 3.42
N GLY A 61 -6.41 -22.13 4.18
CA GLY A 61 -6.38 -22.07 5.64
C GLY A 61 -5.65 -20.85 6.22
N PHE A 62 -5.47 -19.78 5.45
CA PHE A 62 -4.90 -18.52 5.92
C PHE A 62 -5.99 -17.48 6.18
N LEU A 63 -5.90 -16.78 7.28
CA LEU A 63 -6.65 -15.55 7.48
C LEU A 63 -6.07 -14.49 6.52
N ALA A 64 -6.92 -13.85 5.72
CA ALA A 64 -6.45 -12.92 4.69
C ALA A 64 -7.30 -11.64 4.69
N LEU A 65 -6.63 -10.49 4.65
CA LEU A 65 -7.25 -9.17 4.65
C LEU A 65 -6.83 -8.41 3.40
N ARG A 66 -7.77 -7.75 2.75
CA ARG A 66 -7.54 -6.68 1.78
C ARG A 66 -8.08 -5.38 2.33
N VAL A 67 -7.31 -4.30 2.29
CA VAL A 67 -7.65 -3.04 2.96
C VAL A 67 -7.30 -1.84 2.09
N ASP A 68 -8.14 -0.82 2.15
CA ASP A 68 -7.86 0.51 1.60
C ASP A 68 -7.16 1.37 2.65
N LEU A 69 -6.08 2.03 2.25
CA LEU A 69 -5.45 3.07 3.05
C LEU A 69 -6.25 4.36 2.97
N CYS A 70 -5.96 5.32 3.82
CA CYS A 70 -6.63 6.61 3.85
C CYS A 70 -6.70 7.28 2.47
N GLN A 71 -7.81 7.97 2.21
CA GLN A 71 -8.12 8.67 0.94
C GLN A 71 -8.32 7.73 -0.26
N LEU A 72 -8.40 6.42 -0.03
CA LEU A 72 -8.58 5.42 -1.08
C LEU A 72 -9.80 4.56 -0.80
N GLY A 73 -10.47 4.14 -1.87
CA GLY A 73 -11.62 3.25 -1.80
C GLY A 73 -12.70 3.73 -0.84
N ASP A 74 -12.99 2.90 0.16
CA ASP A 74 -14.03 3.18 1.16
C ASP A 74 -13.47 3.84 2.43
N SER A 75 -12.15 4.01 2.54
CA SER A 75 -11.49 4.58 3.72
C SER A 75 -11.58 6.10 3.78
N SER A 76 -11.61 6.64 5.00
CA SER A 76 -11.76 8.08 5.23
C SER A 76 -10.53 8.89 4.81
N THR A 77 -10.71 10.19 4.75
CA THR A 77 -9.57 11.14 4.73
C THR A 77 -9.04 11.29 6.15
N ARG A 78 -7.72 11.39 6.30
CA ARG A 78 -7.12 11.68 7.61
C ARG A 78 -7.48 13.09 8.09
N LEU A 79 -7.68 13.18 9.39
CA LEU A 79 -8.02 14.43 10.08
C LEU A 79 -6.79 15.07 10.74
N ASP A 80 -5.70 14.33 10.83
CA ASP A 80 -4.48 14.77 11.48
C ASP A 80 -3.49 15.41 10.51
N ASN A 81 -2.54 16.01 11.10
CA ASN A 81 -1.66 17.03 10.71
C ASN A 81 -0.76 16.74 9.50
N GLU A 82 -0.47 17.82 8.78
CA GLU A 82 0.45 17.91 7.65
C GLU A 82 1.93 17.68 8.02
N SER A 83 2.28 17.48 9.30
CA SER A 83 3.66 17.32 9.77
C SER A 83 4.29 15.95 9.48
N MET A 84 3.48 14.93 9.19
CA MET A 84 3.96 13.57 8.88
C MET A 84 4.18 13.40 7.39
N THR A 85 5.22 12.66 7.04
CA THR A 85 5.45 12.24 5.66
C THR A 85 4.41 11.19 5.24
N ASP A 86 4.15 11.05 3.94
CA ASP A 86 3.24 10.02 3.42
C ASP A 86 3.69 8.60 3.82
N ASP A 87 4.99 8.38 3.94
CA ASP A 87 5.55 7.11 4.38
C ASP A 87 5.21 6.81 5.85
N GLU A 88 5.35 7.78 6.72
CA GLU A 88 5.02 7.64 8.15
C GLU A 88 3.53 7.39 8.35
N ARG A 89 2.67 8.11 7.62
CA ARG A 89 1.23 7.90 7.63
C ARG A 89 0.86 6.48 7.21
N THR A 90 1.41 6.04 6.08
CA THR A 90 1.16 4.69 5.57
C THR A 90 1.60 3.60 6.56
N ILE A 91 2.76 3.76 7.20
CA ILE A 91 3.24 2.81 8.20
C ILE A 91 2.29 2.77 9.41
N GLN A 92 1.89 3.93 9.92
CA GLN A 92 0.96 4.04 11.04
C GLN A 92 -0.40 3.39 10.72
N GLU A 93 -0.94 3.63 9.53
CA GLU A 93 -2.19 3.02 9.08
C GLU A 93 -2.08 1.50 9.02
N LEU A 94 -1.01 0.99 8.42
CA LEU A 94 -0.78 -0.45 8.33
C LEU A 94 -0.53 -1.09 9.70
N GLN A 95 0.18 -0.43 10.61
CA GLN A 95 0.34 -0.90 11.98
C GLN A 95 -1.00 -0.98 12.71
N ALA A 96 -1.85 0.04 12.56
CA ALA A 96 -3.20 0.03 13.12
C ALA A 96 -4.06 -1.12 12.55
N VAL A 97 -3.87 -1.47 11.26
CA VAL A 97 -4.51 -2.65 10.65
C VAL A 97 -4.03 -3.93 11.33
N LEU A 98 -2.72 -4.10 11.55
CA LEU A 98 -2.19 -5.29 12.23
C LEU A 98 -2.73 -5.40 13.66
N ASP A 99 -2.73 -4.30 14.41
CA ASP A 99 -3.22 -4.24 15.79
C ASP A 99 -4.71 -4.62 15.86
N GLN A 100 -5.51 -4.14 14.91
CA GLN A 100 -6.93 -4.45 14.86
C GLN A 100 -7.18 -5.93 14.55
N VAL A 101 -6.46 -6.53 13.59
CA VAL A 101 -6.57 -7.96 13.30
C VAL A 101 -6.19 -8.80 14.52
N ILE A 102 -5.10 -8.45 15.20
CA ILE A 102 -4.65 -9.15 16.40
C ILE A 102 -5.72 -9.09 17.50
N THR A 103 -6.31 -7.93 17.70
CA THR A 103 -7.37 -7.72 18.70
C THR A 103 -8.64 -8.51 18.34
N ASP A 104 -9.14 -8.38 17.11
CA ASP A 104 -10.41 -8.99 16.68
C ASP A 104 -10.37 -10.52 16.70
N TYR A 105 -9.20 -11.10 16.45
CA TYR A 105 -9.00 -12.54 16.39
C TYR A 105 -8.30 -13.12 17.62
N MET A 106 -8.09 -12.29 18.67
CA MET A 106 -7.43 -12.68 19.92
C MET A 106 -6.10 -13.40 19.66
N LEU A 107 -5.36 -12.94 18.66
CA LEU A 107 -4.04 -13.48 18.35
C LEU A 107 -3.04 -13.01 19.38
N GLU A 108 -1.98 -13.77 19.58
CA GLU A 108 -0.88 -13.35 20.45
C GLU A 108 -0.17 -12.12 19.86
N HIS A 109 0.44 -11.30 20.71
CA HIS A 109 1.24 -10.15 20.26
C HIS A 109 2.45 -10.55 19.38
N THR A 110 2.81 -11.83 19.39
CA THR A 110 3.80 -12.44 18.50
C THR A 110 3.23 -12.92 17.18
N ALA A 111 1.96 -12.60 16.90
CA ALA A 111 1.30 -12.97 15.65
C ALA A 111 2.12 -12.51 14.44
N LYS A 112 2.30 -13.41 13.50
CA LYS A 112 3.11 -13.19 12.30
C LYS A 112 2.23 -12.77 11.15
N VAL A 113 2.72 -11.84 10.34
CA VAL A 113 2.02 -11.38 9.14
C VAL A 113 2.89 -11.52 7.91
N VAL A 114 2.28 -11.89 6.81
CA VAL A 114 2.87 -11.82 5.46
C VAL A 114 2.16 -10.71 4.71
N MET A 115 2.92 -9.78 4.18
CA MET A 115 2.40 -8.71 3.34
C MET A 115 2.44 -9.14 1.87
N TYR A 116 1.32 -8.92 1.17
CA TYR A 116 1.30 -9.06 -0.30
C TYR A 116 1.00 -7.70 -0.92
N GLY A 117 1.83 -7.26 -1.84
CA GLY A 117 1.66 -5.96 -2.48
C GLY A 117 1.95 -5.98 -3.98
N LEU A 118 1.18 -5.20 -4.71
CA LEU A 118 1.41 -4.88 -6.11
C LEU A 118 1.80 -3.40 -6.21
N CYS A 119 2.83 -3.07 -6.98
CA CYS A 119 3.26 -1.69 -7.24
C CYS A 119 3.50 -0.90 -5.92
N SER A 120 2.78 0.20 -5.67
CA SER A 120 2.89 0.97 -4.41
C SER A 120 2.53 0.14 -3.17
N GLY A 121 1.59 -0.79 -3.26
CA GLY A 121 1.28 -1.73 -2.18
C GLY A 121 2.47 -2.60 -1.80
N SER A 122 3.30 -2.99 -2.77
CA SER A 122 4.56 -3.70 -2.50
C SER A 122 5.58 -2.82 -1.78
N GLN A 123 5.70 -1.56 -2.19
CA GLN A 123 6.58 -0.61 -1.53
C GLN A 123 6.15 -0.32 -0.09
N ASN A 124 4.84 -0.13 0.13
CA ASN A 124 4.28 0.09 1.46
C ASN A 124 4.49 -1.12 2.37
N SER A 125 4.29 -2.32 1.84
CA SER A 125 4.59 -3.58 2.53
C SER A 125 6.05 -3.70 2.95
N PHE A 126 6.97 -3.30 2.08
CA PHE A 126 8.40 -3.29 2.39
C PHE A 126 8.75 -2.27 3.48
N LYS A 127 8.21 -1.05 3.39
CA LYS A 127 8.45 0.00 4.40
C LYS A 127 7.94 -0.43 5.78
N LEU A 128 6.78 -1.07 5.84
CA LEU A 128 6.27 -1.65 7.07
C LEU A 128 7.19 -2.73 7.63
N ALA A 129 7.64 -3.66 6.79
CA ALA A 129 8.50 -4.76 7.23
C ALA A 129 9.85 -4.31 7.81
N VAL A 130 10.34 -3.15 7.41
CA VAL A 130 11.55 -2.55 8.01
C VAL A 130 11.29 -1.96 9.40
N LYS A 131 10.04 -1.69 9.74
CA LYS A 131 9.63 -0.99 10.96
C LYS A 131 8.86 -1.86 11.96
N ASP A 132 8.38 -3.01 11.53
CA ASP A 132 7.51 -3.87 12.33
C ASP A 132 7.92 -5.33 12.22
N ASP A 133 8.47 -5.86 13.31
CA ASP A 133 9.03 -7.22 13.38
C ASP A 133 7.95 -8.31 13.24
N ARG A 134 6.67 -7.96 13.34
CA ARG A 134 5.57 -8.90 13.07
C ARG A 134 5.50 -9.31 11.60
N VAL A 135 6.05 -8.49 10.70
CA VAL A 135 6.12 -8.81 9.26
C VAL A 135 7.25 -9.78 9.01
N VAL A 136 6.91 -11.04 8.86
CA VAL A 136 7.87 -12.15 8.65
C VAL A 136 8.11 -12.48 7.19
N GLY A 137 7.35 -11.89 6.27
CA GLY A 137 7.51 -12.11 4.85
C GLY A 137 6.78 -11.09 3.99
N ILE A 138 7.31 -10.89 2.79
CA ILE A 138 6.73 -10.00 1.78
C ILE A 138 6.65 -10.76 0.46
N MET A 139 5.52 -10.67 -0.20
CA MET A 139 5.35 -11.04 -1.60
C MET A 139 5.07 -9.76 -2.40
N GLY A 140 6.08 -9.25 -3.07
CA GLY A 140 6.00 -8.01 -3.85
C GLY A 140 5.98 -8.28 -5.35
N ILE A 141 5.07 -7.65 -6.06
CA ILE A 141 4.99 -7.67 -7.53
C ILE A 141 5.15 -6.22 -8.02
N ASP A 142 5.99 -6.04 -9.04
CA ASP A 142 6.25 -4.74 -9.66
C ASP A 142 6.70 -3.69 -8.63
N HIS A 143 7.62 -4.10 -7.76
CA HIS A 143 8.18 -3.25 -6.73
C HIS A 143 9.05 -2.15 -7.35
N PHE A 144 8.87 -0.90 -6.93
CA PHE A 144 9.76 0.17 -7.33
C PHE A 144 11.16 -0.06 -6.76
N GLY A 145 12.16 -0.01 -7.62
CA GLY A 145 13.55 -0.05 -7.18
C GLY A 145 13.88 1.12 -6.26
N PHE A 146 14.79 0.90 -5.31
CA PHE A 146 15.28 1.99 -4.48
C PHE A 146 15.97 3.03 -5.35
N GLN A 147 15.46 4.26 -5.28
CA GLN A 147 16.08 5.40 -5.96
C GLN A 147 17.33 5.81 -5.16
N ASN A 148 18.45 5.19 -5.49
CA ASN A 148 19.75 5.58 -4.95
C ASN A 148 20.37 6.71 -5.78
N TRP A 149 21.46 7.28 -5.29
CA TRP A 149 22.19 8.34 -6.00
C TRP A 149 22.56 7.97 -7.45
N SER A 150 22.94 6.72 -7.70
CA SER A 150 23.27 6.25 -9.05
C SER A 150 22.06 6.26 -9.99
N TYR A 151 20.86 5.93 -9.48
CA TYR A 151 19.61 6.06 -10.23
C TYR A 151 19.35 7.52 -10.64
N TYR A 152 19.49 8.46 -9.70
CA TYR A 152 19.31 9.88 -10.00
C TYR A 152 20.32 10.38 -11.03
N CYS A 153 21.59 10.03 -10.87
CA CYS A 153 22.64 10.37 -11.85
C CYS A 153 22.29 9.87 -13.26
N VAL A 154 21.94 8.58 -13.40
CA VAL A 154 21.64 8.00 -14.71
C VAL A 154 20.36 8.60 -15.30
N HIS A 155 19.33 8.82 -14.47
CA HIS A 155 18.05 9.33 -14.92
C HIS A 155 18.13 10.80 -15.35
N TYR A 156 18.70 11.66 -14.51
CA TYR A 156 18.78 13.09 -14.78
C TYR A 156 19.86 13.45 -15.80
N VAL A 157 21.00 12.77 -15.80
CA VAL A 157 22.04 12.98 -16.82
C VAL A 157 21.47 12.72 -18.21
N LYS A 158 20.71 11.63 -18.40
CA LYS A 158 20.04 11.36 -19.67
C LYS A 158 19.00 12.43 -20.05
N GLN A 159 18.33 13.05 -19.09
CA GLN A 159 17.35 14.11 -19.36
C GLN A 159 18.03 15.44 -19.70
N VAL A 160 19.15 15.78 -19.06
CA VAL A 160 19.93 17.00 -19.36
C VAL A 160 20.46 16.97 -20.78
N PHE A 161 20.93 15.82 -21.25
CA PHE A 161 21.43 15.65 -22.62
C PHE A 161 20.32 15.46 -23.68
N ARG A 162 19.05 15.35 -23.29
CA ARG A 162 17.92 15.39 -24.26
C ARG A 162 17.65 16.84 -24.67
N LEU A 163 17.97 17.18 -25.90
CA LEU A 163 17.73 18.51 -26.47
C LEU A 163 16.24 18.88 -26.57
N SER A 164 15.35 17.91 -26.70
CA SER A 164 13.90 18.14 -26.93
C SER A 164 13.19 18.92 -25.80
N PRO A 165 13.41 18.66 -24.50
CA PRO A 165 12.81 19.47 -23.43
C PRO A 165 13.33 20.92 -23.40
N TRP A 166 14.60 21.11 -23.74
CA TRP A 166 15.22 22.43 -23.80
C TRP A 166 14.64 23.26 -24.95
N ILE A 167 14.50 22.66 -26.13
CA ILE A 167 13.89 23.31 -27.28
C ILE A 167 12.43 23.72 -26.99
N ASN A 168 11.65 22.87 -26.33
CA ASN A 168 10.28 23.17 -25.98
C ASN A 168 10.18 24.29 -24.91
N ARG A 169 11.12 24.33 -23.98
CA ARG A 169 11.19 25.39 -22.97
C ARG A 169 11.59 26.72 -23.58
N PHE A 170 12.54 26.72 -24.53
CA PHE A 170 12.92 27.89 -25.30
C PHE A 170 11.78 28.39 -26.19
N LYS A 171 11.06 27.53 -26.89
CA LYS A 171 9.88 27.90 -27.68
C LYS A 171 8.79 28.54 -26.81
N LYS A 172 8.60 28.03 -25.58
CA LYS A 172 7.61 28.60 -24.64
C LYS A 172 8.03 29.96 -24.08
N LEU A 173 9.32 30.21 -23.93
CA LEU A 173 9.87 31.52 -23.53
C LEU A 173 9.77 32.56 -24.65
N ILE A 174 10.11 32.18 -25.88
CA ILE A 174 10.01 33.05 -27.05
C ILE A 174 8.54 33.37 -27.38
N GLY A 175 7.65 32.39 -27.30
CA GLY A 175 6.21 32.61 -27.50
C GLY A 175 5.52 33.48 -26.44
N LYS A 176 6.12 33.62 -25.25
CA LYS A 176 5.67 34.58 -24.22
C LYS A 176 6.26 35.99 -24.40
N ALA A 177 7.37 36.12 -25.11
CA ALA A 177 8.05 37.38 -25.35
C ALA A 177 7.57 38.17 -26.59
N MET A 178 6.75 37.53 -27.44
CA MET A 178 6.08 38.20 -28.57
C MET A 178 4.56 38.12 -28.39
N PRO A 179 3.90 39.12 -27.80
CA PRO A 179 2.47 39.26 -28.01
C PRO A 179 2.25 39.61 -29.48
N MET A 180 1.44 38.82 -30.16
CA MET A 180 1.00 39.21 -31.52
C MET A 180 0.28 40.56 -31.44
N VAL A 181 0.82 41.53 -32.20
CA VAL A 181 0.16 42.78 -32.56
C VAL A 181 -0.93 42.44 -33.55
#